data_e24c130e65435d77c765b40fc26b9e20
#
_entry.id   e24c130e65435d77c765b40fc26b9e20
#
_cell.length_a   1.000
_cell.length_b   1.000
_cell.length_c   1.000
_cell.angle_alpha   90.00
_cell.angle_beta   90.00
_cell.angle_gamma   90.00
#
_symmetry.space_group_name_H-M   'P 1'
#
loop_
_entity.id
_entity.type
_entity.pdbx_description
1 polymer ?
#
loop_
_entity_poly.entity_id
_entity_poly.type
_entity_poly.pdbx_seq_one_letter_code
_entity_poly.pdbx_strand_id
1 'polypeptide(L)'
;MNGTWIRSARYALMVLLGSALLAAAPGLSVAQPVDVPPTWGGDFWNRPRLTGDWGGLRDELGKKGVVFDVDLLLTPQGVLSGGRDTGWEFWGNADYTLNIDTGKLGLWPGGFFKFMGESSFGDSVLRQSGALAPVNTMALLPKPNEPTSALMNATFTQFLSPKFGLFAGKIFTFDGFKGEFAGDLRNQFMNTGLGFPMALPLVPISAYGGGVVVLPWEGVVLSAMALDPNGTPTNNDVSEAFDDGADVVASGKVTIKPFGLVGHQTVGGMWSNKTRISLIQDPSNIATFLLEGRFPILGDPGPILRRILERFFPELLVPVQPANTEDSTWAVFYAFDQYLWQPAGDPKRGIGIFFTFGASDGNPNPIKYSYATGIGGNGVVPGRPHDNFGIGWARTQFSSDFLSFLRQKLDLGLDHEDAVEMFYNASITPWLNVTVDLQIVDSALNKTLSSSGQLVNMGTAVVGGLRVYTRF
;
A
#
# COMPACT_ATOMS: atom_id res chain seq x y z
N MET A 1 34.30 -35.47 22.13
CA MET A 1 32.86 -35.13 22.35
C MET A 1 32.82 -33.61 22.66
N ASN A 2 31.94 -32.86 22.02
CA ASN A 2 31.47 -31.53 22.38
C ASN A 2 31.99 -30.29 21.64
N GLY A 3 32.09 -30.33 20.30
CA GLY A 3 32.23 -29.07 19.53
C GLY A 3 31.04 -28.72 18.67
N THR A 4 30.17 -29.66 18.34
CA THR A 4 29.06 -29.52 17.39
C THR A 4 27.78 -28.99 18.02
N TRP A 5 27.48 -29.32 19.28
CA TRP A 5 26.30 -28.85 20.00
C TRP A 5 26.30 -27.35 20.33
N ILE A 6 27.47 -26.81 20.64
CA ILE A 6 27.61 -25.37 20.98
C ILE A 6 27.45 -24.50 19.71
N ARG A 7 27.86 -24.98 18.53
CA ARG A 7 27.65 -24.28 17.27
C ARG A 7 26.17 -24.29 16.86
N SER A 8 25.50 -25.43 16.99
CA SER A 8 24.07 -25.55 16.64
C SER A 8 23.17 -24.72 17.55
N ALA A 9 23.47 -24.65 18.87
CA ALA A 9 22.72 -23.81 19.81
C ALA A 9 22.93 -22.30 19.56
N ARG A 10 24.14 -21.89 19.14
CA ARG A 10 24.42 -20.49 18.77
C ARG A 10 23.68 -20.10 17.47
N TYR A 11 23.61 -20.98 16.49
CA TYR A 11 22.85 -20.71 15.26
C TYR A 11 21.33 -20.68 15.51
N ALA A 12 20.80 -21.58 16.32
CA ALA A 12 19.40 -21.57 16.72
C ALA A 12 19.01 -20.29 17.52
N LEU A 13 19.88 -19.87 18.44
CA LEU A 13 19.66 -18.62 19.21
C LEU A 13 19.81 -17.36 18.35
N MET A 14 20.73 -17.35 17.38
CA MET A 14 20.91 -16.23 16.43
C MET A 14 19.75 -16.14 15.43
N VAL A 15 19.20 -17.26 14.99
CA VAL A 15 18.02 -17.29 14.11
C VAL A 15 16.76 -16.84 14.86
N LEU A 16 16.61 -17.23 16.13
CA LEU A 16 15.49 -16.78 16.98
C LEU A 16 15.58 -15.27 17.33
N LEU A 17 16.77 -14.74 17.57
CA LEU A 17 16.99 -13.30 17.78
C LEU A 17 16.81 -12.50 16.48
N GLY A 18 17.25 -13.03 15.34
CA GLY A 18 17.03 -12.44 14.02
C GLY A 18 15.54 -12.39 13.62
N SER A 19 14.75 -13.44 13.96
CA SER A 19 13.33 -13.49 13.63
C SER A 19 12.48 -12.51 14.42
N ALA A 20 12.80 -12.25 15.69
CA ALA A 20 12.10 -11.25 16.50
C ALA A 20 12.36 -9.81 16.05
N LEU A 21 13.56 -9.55 15.47
CA LEU A 21 13.95 -8.24 14.95
C LEU A 21 13.35 -7.94 13.57
N LEU A 22 13.16 -8.96 12.73
CA LEU A 22 12.62 -8.82 11.38
C LEU A 22 11.10 -8.62 11.35
N ALA A 23 10.37 -9.12 12.36
CA ALA A 23 8.93 -8.90 12.48
C ALA A 23 8.54 -7.43 12.71
N ALA A 24 9.51 -6.57 13.04
CA ALA A 24 9.31 -5.13 13.30
C ALA A 24 9.77 -4.21 12.16
N ALA A 25 10.15 -4.74 11.00
CA ALA A 25 10.64 -3.94 9.87
C ALA A 25 9.49 -3.58 8.91
N PRO A 26 8.98 -2.35 8.89
CA PRO A 26 8.20 -1.87 7.75
C PRO A 26 9.18 -1.40 6.67
N GLY A 27 8.88 -1.66 5.45
CA GLY A 27 9.60 -1.14 4.30
C GLY A 27 9.89 -2.16 3.21
N LEU A 28 9.83 -3.45 3.49
CA LEU A 28 10.10 -4.46 2.45
C LEU A 28 9.23 -5.70 2.66
N SER A 29 8.47 -6.07 1.63
CA SER A 29 7.85 -7.38 1.53
C SER A 29 8.88 -8.43 1.12
N VAL A 30 9.99 -8.52 1.86
CA VAL A 30 10.99 -9.57 1.64
C VAL A 30 10.62 -10.84 2.38
N ALA A 31 11.00 -11.98 1.82
CA ALA A 31 10.86 -13.25 2.50
C ALA A 31 11.71 -13.26 3.78
N GLN A 32 11.11 -13.63 4.90
CA GLN A 32 11.73 -13.60 6.23
C GLN A 32 11.18 -14.75 7.09
N PRO A 33 11.81 -15.06 8.22
CA PRO A 33 11.26 -16.02 9.14
C PRO A 33 9.82 -15.68 9.52
N VAL A 34 8.91 -16.64 9.35
CA VAL A 34 7.51 -16.49 9.76
C VAL A 34 7.35 -16.97 11.19
N ASP A 35 6.64 -16.19 11.99
CA ASP A 35 6.28 -16.59 13.34
C ASP A 35 5.23 -17.71 13.27
N VAL A 36 5.64 -18.90 13.72
CA VAL A 36 4.82 -20.10 13.68
C VAL A 36 4.24 -20.30 15.09
N PRO A 37 2.91 -20.29 15.25
CA PRO A 37 2.31 -20.52 16.55
C PRO A 37 2.63 -21.96 17.03
N PRO A 38 2.57 -22.24 18.33
CA PRO A 38 2.76 -23.60 18.86
C PRO A 38 1.83 -24.62 18.24
N THR A 39 0.61 -24.21 17.90
CA THR A 39 -0.37 -24.97 17.11
C THR A 39 -1.36 -24.03 16.43
N TRP A 40 -1.89 -24.43 15.28
CA TRP A 40 -3.08 -23.83 14.65
C TRP A 40 -4.38 -24.49 15.10
N GLY A 41 -4.29 -25.62 15.84
CA GLY A 41 -5.44 -26.33 16.43
C GLY A 41 -6.06 -25.58 17.62
N GLY A 42 -7.04 -26.21 18.22
CA GLY A 42 -7.78 -25.68 19.36
C GLY A 42 -9.27 -25.50 19.08
N ASP A 43 -9.99 -24.97 20.08
CA ASP A 43 -11.42 -24.73 19.92
C ASP A 43 -11.68 -23.60 18.89
N PHE A 44 -12.88 -23.62 18.32
CA PHE A 44 -13.27 -22.72 17.24
C PHE A 44 -13.06 -21.22 17.55
N TRP A 45 -13.31 -20.80 18.79
CA TRP A 45 -13.27 -19.39 19.17
C TRP A 45 -11.86 -18.85 19.47
N ASN A 46 -10.91 -19.75 19.76
CA ASN A 46 -9.57 -19.39 20.26
C ASN A 46 -8.44 -19.75 19.29
N ARG A 47 -8.68 -20.62 18.31
CA ARG A 47 -7.65 -21.02 17.35
C ARG A 47 -7.21 -19.86 16.44
N PRO A 48 -5.93 -19.83 15.98
CA PRO A 48 -5.39 -18.69 15.22
C PRO A 48 -5.95 -18.53 13.80
N ARG A 49 -6.53 -19.61 13.24
CA ARG A 49 -7.05 -19.67 11.87
C ARG A 49 -8.39 -20.39 11.82
N LEU A 50 -9.29 -19.94 10.94
CA LEU A 50 -10.63 -20.53 10.78
C LEU A 50 -10.60 -22.03 10.50
N THR A 51 -9.67 -22.50 9.69
CA THR A 51 -9.56 -23.92 9.30
C THR A 51 -8.74 -24.78 10.26
N GLY A 52 -8.12 -24.18 11.29
CA GLY A 52 -7.35 -24.88 12.31
C GLY A 52 -6.06 -25.54 11.76
N ASP A 53 -5.70 -26.67 12.33
CA ASP A 53 -4.44 -27.38 12.09
C ASP A 53 -4.50 -28.44 10.97
N TRP A 54 -5.65 -28.60 10.31
CA TRP A 54 -5.89 -29.63 9.26
C TRP A 54 -5.61 -31.04 9.74
N GLY A 55 -5.99 -31.36 10.98
CA GLY A 55 -5.70 -32.67 11.60
C GLY A 55 -4.22 -32.85 11.92
N GLY A 56 -3.51 -31.79 12.24
CA GLY A 56 -2.10 -31.74 12.58
C GLY A 56 -1.15 -31.50 11.42
N LEU A 57 -1.61 -31.60 10.16
CA LEU A 57 -0.75 -31.41 8.98
C LEU A 57 -0.15 -30.01 8.92
N ARG A 58 -0.94 -28.96 9.23
CA ARG A 58 -0.47 -27.57 9.22
C ARG A 58 0.63 -27.33 10.26
N ASP A 59 0.48 -27.92 11.45
CA ASP A 59 1.48 -27.88 12.51
C ASP A 59 2.78 -28.56 12.09
N GLU A 60 2.70 -29.71 11.41
CA GLU A 60 3.88 -30.41 10.89
C GLU A 60 4.59 -29.62 9.80
N LEU A 61 3.84 -29.05 8.85
CA LEU A 61 4.40 -28.19 7.80
C LEU A 61 5.08 -26.95 8.39
N GLY A 62 4.44 -26.28 9.34
CA GLY A 62 5.00 -25.12 10.01
C GLY A 62 6.29 -25.43 10.78
N LYS A 63 6.36 -26.56 11.48
CA LYS A 63 7.61 -27.02 12.12
C LYS A 63 8.73 -27.27 11.11
N LYS A 64 8.38 -27.72 9.90
CA LYS A 64 9.32 -27.90 8.77
C LYS A 64 9.60 -26.61 8.00
N GLY A 65 9.03 -25.46 8.42
CA GLY A 65 9.27 -24.15 7.80
C GLY A 65 8.43 -23.87 6.56
N VAL A 66 7.33 -24.59 6.36
CA VAL A 66 6.37 -24.32 5.28
C VAL A 66 5.08 -23.81 5.90
N VAL A 67 4.73 -22.54 5.60
CA VAL A 67 3.52 -21.90 6.12
C VAL A 67 2.67 -21.43 4.94
N PHE A 68 1.44 -21.90 4.89
CA PHE A 68 0.45 -21.48 3.92
C PHE A 68 -0.72 -20.82 4.62
N ASP A 69 -1.06 -19.62 4.21
CA ASP A 69 -2.19 -18.82 4.72
C ASP A 69 -3.10 -18.37 3.58
N VAL A 70 -4.39 -18.31 3.86
CA VAL A 70 -5.40 -17.69 3.00
C VAL A 70 -6.13 -16.65 3.83
N ASP A 71 -6.17 -15.43 3.33
CA ASP A 71 -6.86 -14.29 3.95
C ASP A 71 -7.96 -13.81 3.02
N LEU A 72 -9.14 -13.53 3.57
CA LEU A 72 -10.29 -13.00 2.83
C LEU A 72 -10.76 -11.69 3.45
N LEU A 73 -10.82 -10.65 2.65
CA LEU A 73 -11.38 -9.34 3.00
C LEU A 73 -12.67 -9.12 2.21
N LEU A 74 -13.74 -8.77 2.89
CA LEU A 74 -15.02 -8.39 2.30
C LEU A 74 -15.34 -6.97 2.75
N THR A 75 -15.50 -6.04 1.80
CA THR A 75 -15.66 -4.62 2.10
C THR A 75 -16.91 -4.05 1.40
N PRO A 76 -18.11 -4.24 1.96
CA PRO A 76 -19.26 -3.42 1.59
C PRO A 76 -19.00 -1.97 2.04
N GLN A 77 -19.06 -1.03 1.08
CA GLN A 77 -18.78 0.38 1.29
C GLN A 77 -19.75 1.22 0.47
N GLY A 78 -20.16 2.39 0.96
CA GLY A 78 -21.11 3.24 0.27
C GLY A 78 -20.79 4.72 0.39
N VAL A 79 -21.03 5.47 -0.67
CA VAL A 79 -21.08 6.93 -0.66
C VAL A 79 -22.46 7.33 -0.18
N LEU A 80 -22.55 7.86 1.04
CA LEU A 80 -23.80 8.20 1.73
C LEU A 80 -24.33 9.57 1.29
N SER A 81 -23.42 10.51 1.01
CA SER A 81 -23.74 11.83 0.48
C SER A 81 -22.54 12.46 -0.21
N GLY A 82 -22.78 13.42 -1.09
CA GLY A 82 -21.73 14.12 -1.84
C GLY A 82 -21.01 13.21 -2.83
N GLY A 83 -19.74 13.51 -3.11
CA GLY A 83 -18.96 12.81 -4.09
C GLY A 83 -19.48 13.00 -5.51
N ARG A 84 -19.13 12.06 -6.39
CA ARG A 84 -19.57 12.04 -7.78
C ARG A 84 -20.97 11.43 -7.93
N ASP A 85 -21.24 10.39 -7.12
CA ASP A 85 -22.53 9.68 -7.08
C ASP A 85 -22.70 8.99 -5.73
N THR A 86 -23.93 8.71 -5.31
CA THR A 86 -24.25 7.98 -4.09
C THR A 86 -24.59 6.53 -4.42
N GLY A 87 -24.25 5.61 -3.53
CA GLY A 87 -24.56 4.19 -3.72
C GLY A 87 -23.68 3.30 -2.86
N TRP A 88 -24.04 2.02 -2.81
CA TRP A 88 -23.30 0.98 -2.12
C TRP A 88 -22.72 0.00 -3.11
N GLU A 89 -21.48 -0.38 -2.88
CA GLU A 89 -20.78 -1.39 -3.64
C GLU A 89 -20.19 -2.44 -2.69
N PHE A 90 -19.75 -3.54 -3.26
CA PHE A 90 -19.16 -4.64 -2.54
C PHE A 90 -17.84 -5.03 -3.21
N TRP A 91 -16.75 -4.85 -2.50
CA TRP A 91 -15.42 -5.27 -2.95
C TRP A 91 -14.89 -6.40 -2.08
N GLY A 92 -14.20 -7.37 -2.69
CA GLY A 92 -13.54 -8.45 -1.98
C GLY A 92 -12.13 -8.71 -2.50
N ASN A 93 -11.23 -9.07 -1.58
CA ASN A 93 -9.87 -9.52 -1.86
C ASN A 93 -9.64 -10.87 -1.17
N ALA A 94 -8.99 -11.80 -1.87
CA ALA A 94 -8.48 -13.03 -1.30
C ALA A 94 -6.98 -13.12 -1.53
N ASP A 95 -6.21 -13.19 -0.45
CA ASP A 95 -4.75 -13.31 -0.45
C ASP A 95 -4.35 -14.76 -0.20
N TYR A 96 -3.38 -15.26 -0.95
CA TYR A 96 -2.80 -16.61 -0.83
C TYR A 96 -1.31 -16.47 -0.58
N THR A 97 -0.85 -16.79 0.63
CA THR A 97 0.56 -16.62 0.99
C THR A 97 1.22 -17.95 1.30
N LEU A 98 2.35 -18.23 0.66
CA LEU A 98 3.22 -19.37 0.95
C LEU A 98 4.59 -18.85 1.37
N ASN A 99 5.03 -19.20 2.57
CA ASN A 99 6.36 -18.90 3.07
C ASN A 99 7.13 -20.22 3.29
N ILE A 100 8.40 -20.23 2.90
CA ILE A 100 9.28 -21.39 3.02
C ILE A 100 10.60 -20.96 3.67
N ASP A 101 10.99 -21.62 4.76
CA ASP A 101 12.27 -21.47 5.45
C ASP A 101 13.17 -22.66 5.07
N THR A 102 14.23 -22.41 4.30
CA THR A 102 15.14 -23.44 3.82
C THR A 102 15.93 -24.10 4.94
N GLY A 103 16.22 -23.37 6.02
CA GLY A 103 16.92 -23.90 7.18
C GLY A 103 16.07 -24.91 7.94
N LYS A 104 14.79 -24.60 8.19
CA LYS A 104 13.84 -25.52 8.83
C LYS A 104 13.54 -26.75 7.96
N LEU A 105 13.58 -26.60 6.62
CA LEU A 105 13.47 -27.71 5.68
C LEU A 105 14.71 -28.63 5.66
N GLY A 106 15.82 -28.26 6.33
CA GLY A 106 17.06 -29.02 6.33
C GLY A 106 17.88 -28.84 5.04
N LEU A 107 17.63 -27.83 4.23
CA LEU A 107 18.37 -27.53 3.00
C LEU A 107 19.64 -26.73 3.30
N TRP A 108 19.51 -25.40 3.52
CA TRP A 108 20.60 -24.52 3.93
C TRP A 108 20.05 -23.39 4.81
N PRO A 109 20.87 -22.82 5.72
CA PRO A 109 20.41 -21.78 6.63
C PRO A 109 20.28 -20.40 5.97
N GLY A 110 19.33 -19.59 6.49
CA GLY A 110 19.18 -18.18 6.15
C GLY A 110 18.48 -17.90 4.82
N GLY A 111 17.98 -18.94 4.14
CA GLY A 111 17.20 -18.78 2.91
C GLY A 111 15.70 -18.78 3.20
N PHE A 112 14.97 -17.86 2.56
CA PHE A 112 13.51 -17.72 2.69
C PHE A 112 12.87 -17.45 1.34
N PHE A 113 11.78 -18.16 1.04
CA PHE A 113 10.92 -17.83 -0.11
C PHE A 113 9.58 -17.32 0.40
N LYS A 114 9.07 -16.29 -0.28
CA LYS A 114 7.69 -15.81 -0.09
C LYS A 114 7.00 -15.72 -1.44
N PHE A 115 5.85 -16.38 -1.55
CA PHE A 115 4.95 -16.25 -2.68
C PHE A 115 3.62 -15.68 -2.16
N MET A 116 3.07 -14.70 -2.87
CA MET A 116 1.78 -14.11 -2.56
C MET A 116 0.99 -13.90 -3.85
N GLY A 117 -0.14 -14.57 -3.95
CA GLY A 117 -1.17 -14.32 -4.96
C GLY A 117 -2.29 -13.51 -4.35
N GLU A 118 -2.96 -12.72 -5.16
CA GLU A 118 -4.17 -11.98 -4.76
C GLU A 118 -5.23 -12.08 -5.85
N SER A 119 -6.48 -12.28 -5.43
CA SER A 119 -7.66 -12.24 -6.29
C SER A 119 -8.63 -11.22 -5.76
N SER A 120 -9.13 -10.33 -6.62
CA SER A 120 -10.18 -9.38 -6.28
C SER A 120 -11.48 -9.69 -7.01
N PHE A 121 -12.61 -9.27 -6.46
CA PHE A 121 -13.95 -9.48 -7.04
C PHE A 121 -14.93 -8.41 -6.56
N GLY A 122 -16.00 -8.22 -7.34
CA GLY A 122 -17.05 -7.23 -7.09
C GLY A 122 -16.73 -5.86 -7.69
N ASP A 123 -17.42 -4.82 -7.21
CA ASP A 123 -17.27 -3.43 -7.60
C ASP A 123 -16.94 -2.57 -6.39
N SER A 124 -16.23 -1.45 -6.57
CA SER A 124 -15.85 -0.55 -5.48
C SER A 124 -16.40 0.86 -5.67
N VAL A 125 -16.53 1.60 -4.56
CA VAL A 125 -17.01 2.99 -4.55
C VAL A 125 -15.97 4.02 -5.02
N LEU A 126 -14.82 3.60 -5.54
CA LEU A 126 -13.75 4.52 -5.95
C LEU A 126 -14.23 5.56 -6.97
N ARG A 127 -15.10 5.15 -7.91
CA ARG A 127 -15.63 6.08 -8.91
C ARG A 127 -16.70 7.00 -8.34
N GLN A 128 -17.57 6.48 -7.47
CA GLN A 128 -18.66 7.25 -6.86
C GLN A 128 -18.13 8.31 -5.88
N SER A 129 -17.08 7.99 -5.12
CA SER A 129 -16.49 8.94 -4.17
C SER A 129 -15.92 10.18 -4.84
N GLY A 130 -15.40 10.03 -6.07
CA GLY A 130 -14.69 11.09 -6.77
C GLY A 130 -13.35 11.48 -6.14
N ALA A 131 -12.90 10.75 -5.12
CA ALA A 131 -11.61 10.93 -4.48
C ALA A 131 -10.47 10.54 -5.43
N LEU A 132 -9.39 11.29 -5.42
CA LEU A 132 -8.15 10.98 -6.15
C LEU A 132 -7.21 10.13 -5.29
N ALA A 133 -7.20 10.33 -3.96
CA ALA A 133 -6.65 9.37 -3.02
C ALA A 133 -7.74 8.33 -2.69
N PRO A 134 -7.60 7.07 -3.11
CA PRO A 134 -8.67 6.08 -3.02
C PRO A 134 -9.16 5.87 -1.58
N VAL A 135 -10.48 5.86 -1.39
CA VAL A 135 -11.16 5.61 -0.10
C VAL A 135 -11.05 4.15 0.37
N ASN A 136 -10.51 3.27 -0.46
CA ASN A 136 -10.21 1.89 -0.11
C ASN A 136 -8.96 1.43 -0.86
N THR A 137 -7.83 1.35 -0.15
CA THR A 137 -6.55 0.93 -0.72
C THR A 137 -6.61 -0.48 -1.31
N MET A 138 -7.36 -1.40 -0.69
CA MET A 138 -7.49 -2.76 -1.18
C MET A 138 -8.23 -2.85 -2.53
N ALA A 139 -9.01 -1.84 -2.89
CA ALA A 139 -9.66 -1.75 -4.19
C ALA A 139 -8.71 -1.33 -5.34
N LEU A 140 -7.45 -1.03 -5.03
CA LEU A 140 -6.38 -0.85 -6.01
C LEU A 140 -5.72 -2.18 -6.40
N LEU A 141 -5.96 -3.26 -5.66
CA LEU A 141 -5.21 -4.50 -5.74
C LEU A 141 -6.07 -5.65 -6.28
N PRO A 142 -5.49 -6.48 -7.14
CA PRO A 142 -4.23 -6.34 -7.91
C PRO A 142 -4.30 -5.29 -9.02
N LYS A 143 -5.51 -4.90 -9.44
CA LYS A 143 -5.77 -3.89 -10.47
C LYS A 143 -6.88 -2.93 -10.00
N PRO A 144 -6.69 -1.61 -10.14
CA PRO A 144 -7.65 -0.65 -9.63
C PRO A 144 -9.07 -0.86 -10.15
N ASN A 145 -10.02 -1.12 -9.24
CA ASN A 145 -11.45 -1.28 -9.52
C ASN A 145 -11.79 -2.27 -10.66
N GLU A 146 -10.97 -3.32 -10.78
CA GLU A 146 -11.15 -4.36 -11.78
C GLU A 146 -10.91 -5.74 -11.16
N PRO A 147 -11.92 -6.64 -11.13
CA PRO A 147 -11.78 -8.02 -10.66
C PRO A 147 -10.66 -8.74 -11.43
N THR A 148 -9.63 -9.15 -10.70
CA THR A 148 -8.40 -9.69 -11.32
C THR A 148 -7.70 -10.61 -10.33
N SER A 149 -6.96 -11.58 -10.85
CA SER A 149 -6.02 -12.40 -10.07
C SER A 149 -4.60 -12.17 -10.54
N ALA A 150 -3.67 -12.01 -9.61
CA ALA A 150 -2.27 -11.77 -9.94
C ALA A 150 -1.32 -12.38 -8.91
N LEU A 151 -0.07 -12.63 -9.36
CA LEU A 151 1.05 -12.93 -8.49
C LEU A 151 1.64 -11.60 -8.01
N MET A 152 1.35 -11.24 -6.75
CA MET A 152 1.80 -9.99 -6.15
C MET A 152 3.26 -10.02 -5.73
N ASN A 153 3.71 -11.17 -5.19
CA ASN A 153 5.06 -11.35 -4.68
C ASN A 153 5.58 -12.75 -5.00
N ALA A 154 6.85 -12.83 -5.42
CA ALA A 154 7.61 -14.06 -5.55
C ALA A 154 9.09 -13.73 -5.29
N THR A 155 9.49 -13.71 -4.00
CA THR A 155 10.82 -13.27 -3.58
C THR A 155 11.60 -14.41 -2.94
N PHE A 156 12.89 -14.41 -3.19
CA PHE A 156 13.89 -15.16 -2.44
C PHE A 156 14.74 -14.18 -1.63
N THR A 157 14.95 -14.47 -0.36
CA THR A 157 15.84 -13.71 0.53
C THR A 157 16.89 -14.66 1.09
N GLN A 158 18.16 -14.28 1.04
CA GLN A 158 19.26 -14.99 1.65
C GLN A 158 19.97 -14.11 2.66
N PHE A 159 19.91 -14.48 3.92
CA PHE A 159 20.75 -13.88 4.95
C PHE A 159 22.14 -14.51 4.92
N LEU A 160 23.14 -13.68 4.64
CA LEU A 160 24.56 -14.05 4.66
C LEU A 160 25.17 -13.95 6.05
N SER A 161 24.52 -13.18 6.92
CA SER A 161 24.79 -13.08 8.35
C SER A 161 23.49 -12.66 9.06
N PRO A 162 23.43 -12.70 10.41
CA PRO A 162 22.27 -12.18 11.15
C PRO A 162 21.97 -10.69 10.93
N LYS A 163 22.91 -9.95 10.31
CA LYS A 163 22.83 -8.51 10.12
C LYS A 163 22.74 -8.08 8.66
N PHE A 164 22.87 -9.01 7.71
CA PHE A 164 22.92 -8.67 6.29
C PHE A 164 22.23 -9.74 5.44
N GLY A 165 21.26 -9.31 4.66
CA GLY A 165 20.52 -10.13 3.72
C GLY A 165 20.46 -9.52 2.33
N LEU A 166 20.39 -10.38 1.32
CA LEU A 166 20.13 -10.06 -0.07
C LEU A 166 18.75 -10.60 -0.43
N PHE A 167 18.03 -9.91 -1.29
CA PHE A 167 16.75 -10.43 -1.79
C PHE A 167 16.58 -10.08 -3.27
N ALA A 168 15.84 -10.93 -3.99
CA ALA A 168 15.48 -10.72 -5.40
C ALA A 168 14.19 -11.45 -5.74
N GLY A 169 13.55 -11.00 -6.82
CA GLY A 169 12.33 -11.59 -7.36
C GLY A 169 11.28 -10.55 -7.72
N LYS A 170 10.01 -10.94 -7.73
CA LYS A 170 8.88 -10.04 -7.85
C LYS A 170 8.49 -9.55 -6.46
N ILE A 171 8.54 -8.23 -6.24
CA ILE A 171 8.45 -7.61 -4.93
C ILE A 171 7.14 -6.81 -4.83
N PHE A 172 6.31 -7.12 -3.84
CA PHE A 172 5.13 -6.34 -3.49
C PHE A 172 5.53 -5.22 -2.52
N THR A 173 5.33 -3.95 -2.91
CA THR A 173 5.89 -2.80 -2.20
C THR A 173 4.99 -2.24 -1.10
N PHE A 174 3.67 -2.51 -1.14
CA PHE A 174 2.70 -1.91 -0.20
C PHE A 174 2.82 -2.45 1.23
N ASP A 175 3.24 -3.68 1.44
CA ASP A 175 3.45 -4.24 2.80
C ASP A 175 4.52 -3.45 3.60
N GLY A 176 5.27 -2.60 2.92
CA GLY A 176 6.37 -1.85 3.49
C GLY A 176 6.01 -0.68 4.41
N PHE A 177 4.76 -0.27 4.47
CA PHE A 177 4.34 0.94 5.19
C PHE A 177 3.57 0.66 6.49
N LYS A 178 3.52 -0.59 6.92
CA LYS A 178 2.83 -0.98 8.15
C LYS A 178 3.48 -0.37 9.41
N GLY A 179 2.71 0.45 10.13
CA GLY A 179 3.05 1.05 11.41
C GLY A 179 2.15 0.57 12.55
N GLU A 180 2.37 1.11 13.77
CA GLU A 180 1.59 0.74 14.96
C GLU A 180 0.13 1.19 14.85
N PHE A 181 -0.14 2.36 14.25
CA PHE A 181 -1.47 2.98 14.20
C PHE A 181 -2.01 3.22 12.80
N ALA A 182 -1.17 3.08 11.76
CA ALA A 182 -1.56 3.24 10.36
C ALA A 182 -0.74 2.32 9.45
N GLY A 183 -1.26 2.05 8.22
CA GLY A 183 -0.56 1.27 7.19
C GLY A 183 -0.85 -0.23 7.20
N ASP A 184 -1.58 -0.78 8.18
CA ASP A 184 -2.13 -2.14 8.07
C ASP A 184 -3.44 -2.09 7.27
N LEU A 185 -3.36 -2.43 5.98
CA LEU A 185 -4.48 -2.35 5.04
C LEU A 185 -5.65 -3.28 5.39
N ARG A 186 -5.44 -4.25 6.31
CA ARG A 186 -6.45 -5.25 6.69
C ARG A 186 -7.19 -4.89 7.98
N ASN A 187 -6.57 -4.12 8.88
CA ASN A 187 -7.10 -3.89 10.23
C ASN A 187 -7.13 -2.41 10.66
N GLN A 188 -6.54 -1.50 9.88
CA GLN A 188 -6.46 -0.07 10.19
C GLN A 188 -7.20 0.74 9.11
N PHE A 189 -6.79 1.99 8.86
CA PHE A 189 -7.41 2.88 7.88
C PHE A 189 -7.57 2.24 6.49
N MET A 190 -8.69 2.52 5.84
CA MET A 190 -8.97 2.09 4.47
C MET A 190 -8.48 3.10 3.43
N ASN A 191 -8.53 4.40 3.76
CA ASN A 191 -8.13 5.48 2.86
C ASN A 191 -6.62 5.43 2.57
N THR A 192 -6.27 5.47 1.31
CA THR A 192 -4.87 5.37 0.86
C THR A 192 -4.00 6.50 1.41
N GLY A 193 -4.54 7.71 1.52
CA GLY A 193 -3.82 8.86 2.04
C GLY A 193 -3.38 8.72 3.51
N LEU A 194 -4.09 7.90 4.30
CA LEU A 194 -3.75 7.61 5.70
C LEU A 194 -2.81 6.43 5.86
N GLY A 195 -2.89 5.46 4.94
CA GLY A 195 -2.08 4.24 5.00
C GLY A 195 -0.76 4.30 4.24
N PHE A 196 -0.59 5.29 3.34
CA PHE A 196 0.51 5.32 2.38
C PHE A 196 1.00 6.77 2.13
N PRO A 197 2.32 7.02 2.03
CA PRO A 197 2.84 8.35 1.65
C PRO A 197 2.54 8.62 0.17
N MET A 198 1.46 9.36 -0.09
CA MET A 198 0.91 9.62 -1.42
C MET A 198 1.89 10.30 -2.39
N ALA A 199 3.02 10.86 -1.93
CA ALA A 199 4.08 11.37 -2.80
C ALA A 199 4.90 10.26 -3.51
N LEU A 200 4.64 8.98 -3.22
CA LEU A 200 5.30 7.81 -3.82
C LEU A 200 4.44 7.06 -4.87
N PRO A 201 3.53 7.69 -5.64
CA PRO A 201 2.62 6.96 -6.53
C PRO A 201 3.33 6.35 -7.73
N LEU A 202 4.58 6.75 -8.00
CA LEU A 202 5.38 6.24 -9.11
C LEU A 202 6.20 5.00 -8.73
N VAL A 203 6.26 4.61 -7.46
CA VAL A 203 6.82 3.31 -7.05
C VAL A 203 5.85 2.21 -7.48
N PRO A 204 6.29 1.23 -8.27
CA PRO A 204 5.42 0.13 -8.71
C PRO A 204 4.85 -0.66 -7.53
N ILE A 205 3.56 -1.02 -7.59
CA ILE A 205 2.89 -1.83 -6.56
C ILE A 205 3.53 -3.22 -6.46
N SER A 206 3.89 -3.80 -7.60
CA SER A 206 4.58 -5.09 -7.69
C SER A 206 5.50 -5.08 -8.91
N ALA A 207 6.79 -5.32 -8.69
CA ALA A 207 7.80 -5.26 -9.75
C ALA A 207 8.91 -6.28 -9.54
N TYR A 208 9.55 -6.68 -10.61
CA TYR A 208 10.82 -7.41 -10.53
C TYR A 208 11.92 -6.49 -10.01
N GLY A 209 12.78 -7.06 -9.18
CA GLY A 209 13.86 -6.31 -8.60
C GLY A 209 14.69 -7.11 -7.61
N GLY A 210 15.56 -6.39 -6.92
CA GLY A 210 16.38 -6.97 -5.87
C GLY A 210 17.04 -5.89 -5.04
N GLY A 211 17.57 -6.30 -3.90
CA GLY A 211 18.15 -5.35 -2.97
C GLY A 211 18.83 -6.00 -1.78
N VAL A 212 19.09 -5.14 -0.80
CA VAL A 212 19.78 -5.49 0.43
C VAL A 212 18.96 -5.05 1.64
N VAL A 213 19.06 -5.81 2.72
CA VAL A 213 18.59 -5.42 4.04
C VAL A 213 19.75 -5.51 5.04
N VAL A 214 19.92 -4.48 5.86
CA VAL A 214 20.98 -4.38 6.85
C VAL A 214 20.39 -4.10 8.22
N LEU A 215 20.78 -4.91 9.20
CA LEU A 215 20.36 -4.83 10.61
C LEU A 215 21.59 -4.49 11.48
N PRO A 216 22.07 -3.24 11.46
CA PRO A 216 23.36 -2.89 12.07
C PRO A 216 23.37 -3.12 13.59
N TRP A 217 22.25 -2.79 14.25
CA TRP A 217 22.01 -3.04 15.69
C TRP A 217 20.50 -3.19 15.94
N GLU A 218 20.16 -3.58 17.16
CA GLU A 218 18.75 -3.81 17.55
C GLU A 218 17.88 -2.57 17.34
N GLY A 219 16.71 -2.78 16.74
CA GLY A 219 15.73 -1.72 16.45
C GLY A 219 16.06 -0.85 15.25
N VAL A 220 17.13 -1.14 14.48
CA VAL A 220 17.45 -0.43 13.23
C VAL A 220 17.40 -1.37 12.03
N VAL A 221 16.67 -0.96 11.01
CA VAL A 221 16.57 -1.65 9.72
C VAL A 221 16.87 -0.65 8.62
N LEU A 222 17.84 -0.97 7.78
CA LEU A 222 18.18 -0.22 6.58
C LEU A 222 17.91 -1.11 5.37
N SER A 223 17.38 -0.53 4.30
CA SER A 223 17.12 -1.26 3.07
C SER A 223 17.36 -0.40 1.84
N ALA A 224 17.78 -1.05 0.78
CA ALA A 224 17.86 -0.43 -0.55
C ALA A 224 17.54 -1.49 -1.61
N MET A 225 16.81 -1.11 -2.65
CA MET A 225 16.43 -1.99 -3.74
C MET A 225 16.35 -1.22 -5.06
N ALA A 226 16.56 -1.95 -6.15
CA ALA A 226 16.26 -1.52 -7.52
C ALA A 226 15.06 -2.31 -8.03
N LEU A 227 14.09 -1.62 -8.60
CA LEU A 227 12.85 -2.18 -9.16
C LEU A 227 12.75 -1.85 -10.64
N ASP A 228 12.16 -2.75 -11.41
CA ASP A 228 11.70 -2.45 -12.75
C ASP A 228 10.59 -1.39 -12.71
N PRO A 229 10.77 -0.22 -13.35
CA PRO A 229 9.79 0.87 -13.27
C PRO A 229 8.51 0.60 -14.07
N ASN A 230 8.46 -0.48 -14.87
CA ASN A 230 7.29 -0.95 -15.62
C ASN A 230 6.51 -2.04 -14.89
N GLY A 231 6.96 -2.43 -13.70
CA GLY A 231 6.36 -3.52 -12.95
C GLY A 231 4.89 -3.28 -12.62
N THR A 232 4.07 -4.31 -12.82
CA THR A 232 2.67 -4.33 -12.41
C THR A 232 2.33 -5.69 -11.79
N PRO A 233 1.29 -5.77 -10.93
CA PRO A 233 0.86 -7.05 -10.38
C PRO A 233 0.54 -8.10 -11.45
N THR A 234 -0.05 -7.70 -12.56
CA THR A 234 -0.54 -8.59 -13.63
C THR A 234 0.52 -8.96 -14.66
N ASN A 235 1.64 -8.25 -14.71
CA ASN A 235 2.76 -8.59 -15.61
C ASN A 235 3.75 -9.53 -14.91
N ASN A 236 3.94 -10.72 -15.45
CA ASN A 236 4.93 -11.71 -14.99
C ASN A 236 6.05 -11.95 -16.01
N ASP A 237 6.09 -11.18 -17.09
CA ASP A 237 7.16 -11.27 -18.07
C ASP A 237 8.41 -10.53 -17.54
N VAL A 238 9.54 -11.21 -17.59
CA VAL A 238 10.84 -10.68 -17.16
C VAL A 238 11.72 -10.27 -18.35
N SER A 239 11.28 -10.54 -19.58
CA SER A 239 12.11 -10.35 -20.78
C SER A 239 12.42 -8.88 -21.06
N GLU A 240 11.55 -7.97 -20.63
CA GLU A 240 11.69 -6.52 -20.81
C GLU A 240 11.99 -5.79 -19.48
N ALA A 241 12.30 -6.56 -18.43
CA ALA A 241 12.58 -5.96 -17.11
C ALA A 241 13.83 -5.06 -17.18
N PHE A 242 13.68 -3.83 -16.68
CA PHE A 242 14.71 -2.77 -16.66
C PHE A 242 15.08 -2.16 -18.03
N ASP A 243 14.41 -2.47 -19.12
CA ASP A 243 14.69 -1.88 -20.44
C ASP A 243 14.50 -0.35 -20.43
N ASP A 244 13.54 0.16 -19.66
CA ASP A 244 13.26 1.59 -19.51
C ASP A 244 13.96 2.25 -18.31
N GLY A 245 14.94 1.60 -17.71
CA GLY A 245 15.66 2.11 -16.54
C GLY A 245 15.32 1.39 -15.24
N ALA A 246 15.48 2.08 -14.11
CA ALA A 246 15.25 1.51 -12.79
C ALA A 246 14.68 2.52 -11.79
N ASP A 247 13.83 2.05 -10.90
CA ASP A 247 13.42 2.78 -9.69
C ASP A 247 14.28 2.31 -8.51
N VAL A 248 15.11 3.19 -7.98
CA VAL A 248 15.91 2.91 -6.77
C VAL A 248 15.15 3.42 -5.56
N VAL A 249 14.84 2.51 -4.63
CA VAL A 249 14.13 2.82 -3.39
C VAL A 249 15.05 2.50 -2.22
N ALA A 250 15.17 3.44 -1.28
CA ALA A 250 15.93 3.24 -0.05
C ALA A 250 15.14 3.73 1.17
N SER A 251 15.27 3.05 2.29
CA SER A 251 14.65 3.44 3.54
C SER A 251 15.45 3.01 4.77
N GLY A 252 15.25 3.75 5.88
CA GLY A 252 15.75 3.40 7.17
C GLY A 252 14.68 3.58 8.24
N LYS A 253 14.52 2.57 9.10
CA LYS A 253 13.65 2.60 10.28
C LYS A 253 14.47 2.44 11.54
N VAL A 254 14.13 3.23 12.56
CA VAL A 254 14.67 3.08 13.91
C VAL A 254 13.54 3.00 14.93
N THR A 255 13.65 2.01 15.83
CA THR A 255 12.80 1.92 17.02
C THR A 255 13.42 2.77 18.13
N ILE A 256 12.64 3.66 18.71
CA ILE A 256 13.02 4.53 19.81
C ILE A 256 12.11 4.27 21.01
N LYS A 257 12.56 4.67 22.20
CA LYS A 257 11.77 4.50 23.43
C LYS A 257 11.84 5.76 24.30
N PRO A 258 11.37 6.92 23.81
CA PRO A 258 11.32 8.11 24.64
C PRO A 258 10.41 7.87 25.85
N PHE A 259 10.92 8.22 27.04
CA PHE A 259 10.21 7.98 28.31
C PHE A 259 9.81 6.51 28.56
N GLY A 260 10.49 5.55 27.90
CA GLY A 260 10.20 4.12 27.99
C GLY A 260 9.07 3.64 27.09
N LEU A 261 8.40 4.52 26.33
CA LEU A 261 7.30 4.22 25.43
C LEU A 261 7.81 3.93 24.01
N VAL A 262 7.29 2.86 23.39
CA VAL A 262 7.73 2.43 22.04
C VAL A 262 7.31 3.47 20.99
N GLY A 263 8.22 3.76 20.08
CA GLY A 263 7.98 4.56 18.89
C GLY A 263 8.92 4.18 17.76
N HIS A 264 8.58 4.56 16.55
CA HIS A 264 9.35 4.29 15.35
C HIS A 264 9.52 5.56 14.53
N GLN A 265 10.69 5.70 13.93
CA GLN A 265 11.00 6.75 12.97
C GLN A 265 11.42 6.08 11.67
N THR A 266 10.82 6.49 10.55
CA THR A 266 11.15 5.96 9.23
C THR A 266 11.42 7.11 8.28
N VAL A 267 12.50 7.03 7.54
CA VAL A 267 12.81 7.94 6.43
C VAL A 267 13.13 7.10 5.21
N GLY A 268 12.71 7.57 4.05
CA GLY A 268 13.03 6.90 2.80
C GLY A 268 12.71 7.75 1.59
N GLY A 269 12.97 7.19 0.42
CA GLY A 269 12.68 7.83 -0.84
C GLY A 269 12.92 6.92 -2.02
N MET A 270 12.54 7.43 -3.18
CA MET A 270 12.80 6.82 -4.47
C MET A 270 13.50 7.80 -5.40
N TRP A 271 14.27 7.27 -6.30
CA TRP A 271 14.78 7.93 -7.50
C TRP A 271 14.61 7.01 -8.68
N SER A 272 14.25 7.57 -9.83
CA SER A 272 14.05 6.84 -11.08
C SER A 272 14.74 7.53 -12.23
N ASN A 273 15.34 6.77 -13.11
CA ASN A 273 15.88 7.25 -14.40
C ASN A 273 15.00 6.88 -15.60
N LYS A 274 13.77 6.42 -15.35
CA LYS A 274 12.81 6.18 -16.41
C LYS A 274 12.34 7.50 -17.01
N THR A 275 12.45 7.63 -18.34
CA THR A 275 11.82 8.73 -19.06
C THR A 275 10.31 8.62 -18.97
N ARG A 276 9.66 9.69 -18.45
CA ARG A 276 8.20 9.78 -18.28
C ARG A 276 7.67 11.01 -18.99
N ILE A 277 6.39 10.97 -19.34
CA ILE A 277 5.69 12.12 -19.89
C ILE A 277 5.65 13.23 -18.83
N SER A 278 6.12 14.42 -19.21
CA SER A 278 6.04 15.63 -18.37
C SER A 278 4.58 16.05 -18.16
N LEU A 279 4.26 16.58 -16.99
CA LEU A 279 2.95 17.19 -16.73
C LEU A 279 2.77 18.52 -17.47
N ILE A 280 3.87 19.13 -17.91
CA ILE A 280 3.89 20.37 -18.70
C ILE A 280 3.85 20.00 -20.17
N GLN A 281 2.66 20.02 -20.75
CA GLN A 281 2.40 19.70 -22.15
C GLN A 281 1.77 20.84 -22.89
N ASP A 282 1.94 20.86 -24.21
CA ASP A 282 1.12 21.69 -25.06
C ASP A 282 -0.37 21.36 -24.91
N PRO A 283 -1.27 22.36 -24.96
CA PRO A 283 -2.69 22.13 -24.82
C PRO A 283 -3.27 21.09 -25.78
N SER A 284 -2.75 21.02 -27.01
CA SER A 284 -3.12 20.01 -28.00
C SER A 284 -2.83 18.57 -27.56
N ASN A 285 -1.67 18.37 -26.87
CA ASN A 285 -1.28 17.07 -26.35
C ASN A 285 -2.16 16.63 -25.17
N ILE A 286 -2.48 17.57 -24.26
CA ILE A 286 -3.38 17.29 -23.13
C ILE A 286 -4.75 16.81 -23.62
N ALA A 287 -5.30 17.49 -24.66
CA ALA A 287 -6.56 17.08 -25.25
C ALA A 287 -6.51 15.68 -25.85
N THR A 288 -5.44 15.37 -26.59
CA THR A 288 -5.25 14.04 -27.18
C THR A 288 -5.17 12.96 -26.10
N PHE A 289 -4.37 13.15 -25.06
CA PHE A 289 -4.27 12.18 -23.95
C PHE A 289 -5.60 11.93 -23.23
N LEU A 290 -6.39 12.98 -22.98
CA LEU A 290 -7.67 12.85 -22.31
C LEU A 290 -8.76 12.26 -23.20
N LEU A 291 -8.73 12.58 -24.50
CA LEU A 291 -9.74 12.19 -25.45
C LEU A 291 -9.47 10.80 -26.03
N GLU A 292 -8.24 10.45 -26.37
CA GLU A 292 -7.86 9.12 -26.85
C GLU A 292 -8.00 8.06 -25.75
N GLY A 293 -7.64 8.37 -24.51
CA GLY A 293 -7.77 7.46 -23.37
C GLY A 293 -9.22 7.11 -23.04
N ARG A 294 -10.19 7.98 -23.33
CA ARG A 294 -11.60 7.77 -22.98
C ARG A 294 -12.55 7.68 -24.16
N PHE A 295 -12.18 8.24 -25.30
CA PHE A 295 -13.00 8.28 -26.50
C PHE A 295 -12.13 8.09 -27.76
N PRO A 296 -11.77 6.85 -28.12
CA PRO A 296 -10.96 6.55 -29.32
C PRO A 296 -11.53 7.13 -30.62
N ILE A 297 -12.84 7.47 -30.64
CA ILE A 297 -13.55 8.10 -31.76
C ILE A 297 -13.15 9.58 -31.95
N LEU A 298 -12.48 10.21 -30.99
CA LEU A 298 -12.16 11.65 -31.03
C LEU A 298 -10.83 11.98 -31.71
N GLY A 299 -10.09 10.99 -32.17
CA GLY A 299 -9.00 11.20 -33.17
C GLY A 299 -9.50 11.83 -34.48
N ASP A 300 -10.82 11.72 -34.78
CA ASP A 300 -11.53 12.50 -35.78
C ASP A 300 -12.86 13.00 -35.20
N PRO A 301 -12.89 14.20 -34.60
CA PRO A 301 -14.06 14.73 -33.89
C PRO A 301 -15.18 15.15 -34.82
N GLY A 302 -15.43 14.62 -35.92
CA GLY A 302 -16.55 14.96 -36.78
C GLY A 302 -16.98 16.43 -36.84
N PRO A 303 -17.73 16.90 -37.82
CA PRO A 303 -17.89 18.34 -38.10
C PRO A 303 -18.59 19.13 -36.97
N ILE A 304 -19.41 18.50 -36.14
CA ILE A 304 -20.13 19.22 -35.07
C ILE A 304 -19.21 19.47 -33.88
N LEU A 305 -18.48 18.46 -33.42
CA LEU A 305 -17.54 18.61 -32.28
C LEU A 305 -16.36 19.49 -32.67
N ARG A 306 -15.90 19.40 -33.93
CA ARG A 306 -14.86 20.29 -34.46
C ARG A 306 -15.26 21.77 -34.37
N ARG A 307 -16.52 22.14 -34.72
CA ARG A 307 -17.04 23.52 -34.58
C ARG A 307 -17.12 23.98 -33.11
N ILE A 308 -17.43 23.07 -32.20
CA ILE A 308 -17.45 23.37 -30.76
C ILE A 308 -16.02 23.62 -30.29
N LEU A 309 -15.08 22.78 -30.67
CA LEU A 309 -13.66 22.93 -30.37
C LEU A 309 -13.09 24.24 -30.99
N GLU A 310 -13.37 24.52 -32.27
CA GLU A 310 -12.96 25.74 -32.94
C GLU A 310 -13.43 27.03 -32.23
N ARG A 311 -14.63 26.97 -31.65
CA ARG A 311 -15.22 28.12 -30.97
C ARG A 311 -14.76 28.34 -29.55
N PHE A 312 -14.58 27.26 -28.78
CA PHE A 312 -14.33 27.30 -27.33
C PHE A 312 -12.92 26.88 -26.93
N PHE A 313 -12.25 26.11 -27.80
CA PHE A 313 -10.94 25.53 -27.53
C PHE A 313 -10.09 25.45 -28.80
N PRO A 314 -9.85 26.58 -29.51
CA PRO A 314 -9.12 26.57 -30.78
C PRO A 314 -7.69 26.03 -30.63
N GLU A 315 -7.10 26.17 -29.47
CA GLU A 315 -5.78 25.62 -29.13
C GLU A 315 -5.70 24.08 -29.19
N LEU A 316 -6.82 23.39 -29.08
CA LEU A 316 -6.90 21.92 -29.16
C LEU A 316 -6.90 21.39 -30.60
N LEU A 317 -7.04 22.28 -31.60
CA LEU A 317 -6.99 21.95 -33.01
C LEU A 317 -5.62 22.18 -33.63
N VAL A 318 -4.63 22.59 -32.84
CA VAL A 318 -3.22 22.69 -33.28
C VAL A 318 -2.70 21.27 -33.47
N PRO A 319 -1.88 21.00 -34.53
CA PRO A 319 -1.26 19.70 -34.70
C PRO A 319 -0.55 19.23 -33.43
N VAL A 320 -0.74 17.97 -33.07
CA VAL A 320 -0.11 17.35 -31.90
C VAL A 320 1.41 17.49 -32.00
N GLN A 321 2.03 18.09 -30.99
CA GLN A 321 3.48 18.20 -30.91
C GLN A 321 4.05 16.92 -30.24
N PRO A 322 5.34 16.61 -30.41
CA PRO A 322 5.99 15.59 -29.61
C PRO A 322 5.77 15.84 -28.12
N ALA A 323 5.45 14.81 -27.36
CA ALA A 323 5.21 14.95 -25.92
C ALA A 323 6.51 15.40 -25.22
N ASN A 324 6.38 16.39 -24.33
CA ASN A 324 7.47 16.76 -23.43
C ASN A 324 7.71 15.63 -22.43
N THR A 325 8.96 15.33 -22.16
CA THR A 325 9.37 14.23 -21.26
C THR A 325 10.32 14.73 -20.18
N GLU A 326 10.37 13.98 -19.07
CA GLU A 326 11.34 14.14 -17.98
C GLU A 326 12.14 12.84 -17.87
N ASP A 327 13.46 12.94 -17.79
CA ASP A 327 14.37 11.78 -17.80
C ASP A 327 14.64 11.21 -16.40
N SER A 328 14.12 11.84 -15.38
CA SER A 328 14.23 11.37 -13.99
C SER A 328 13.11 11.91 -13.12
N THR A 329 12.89 11.25 -12.00
CA THR A 329 11.97 11.72 -10.95
C THR A 329 12.46 11.25 -9.58
N TRP A 330 12.06 11.96 -8.54
CA TRP A 330 12.36 11.59 -7.17
C TRP A 330 11.17 11.86 -6.24
N ALA A 331 11.13 11.09 -5.16
CA ALA A 331 10.23 11.37 -4.04
C ALA A 331 10.90 10.94 -2.74
N VAL A 332 10.54 11.62 -1.66
CA VAL A 332 11.01 11.31 -0.30
C VAL A 332 9.85 11.25 0.66
N PHE A 333 10.01 10.50 1.75
CA PHE A 333 9.03 10.48 2.82
C PHE A 333 9.69 10.38 4.20
N TYR A 334 8.96 10.85 5.19
CA TYR A 334 9.23 10.64 6.59
C TYR A 334 7.94 10.19 7.28
N ALA A 335 8.05 9.18 8.13
CA ALA A 335 6.93 8.70 8.92
C ALA A 335 7.37 8.39 10.35
N PHE A 336 6.49 8.65 11.31
CA PHE A 336 6.68 8.15 12.66
C PHE A 336 5.38 7.64 13.27
N ASP A 337 5.52 6.73 14.22
CA ASP A 337 4.50 6.40 15.20
C ASP A 337 5.12 6.45 16.60
N GLN A 338 4.32 6.85 17.60
CA GLN A 338 4.78 6.98 18.97
C GLN A 338 3.64 6.68 19.95
N TYR A 339 3.84 5.69 20.78
CA TYR A 339 2.95 5.50 21.94
C TYR A 339 3.08 6.69 22.90
N LEU A 340 1.96 7.22 23.31
CA LEU A 340 1.85 8.25 24.36
C LEU A 340 1.51 7.64 25.72
N TRP A 341 0.92 6.46 25.71
CA TRP A 341 0.62 5.65 26.87
C TRP A 341 0.63 4.18 26.51
N GLN A 342 1.24 3.37 27.38
CA GLN A 342 1.26 1.90 27.29
C GLN A 342 1.05 1.33 28.70
N PRO A 343 0.23 0.28 28.88
CA PRO A 343 0.13 -0.41 30.14
C PRO A 343 1.44 -1.13 30.49
N ALA A 344 1.76 -1.22 31.78
CA ALA A 344 2.95 -1.93 32.22
C ALA A 344 2.93 -3.41 31.79
N GLY A 345 4.02 -3.86 31.15
CA GLY A 345 4.20 -5.26 30.77
C GLY A 345 3.60 -5.66 29.41
N ASP A 346 2.95 -4.75 28.70
CA ASP A 346 2.42 -5.05 27.36
C ASP A 346 2.78 -3.93 26.35
N PRO A 347 3.90 -4.06 25.64
CA PRO A 347 4.39 -3.04 24.71
C PRO A 347 3.60 -2.93 23.40
N LYS A 348 2.62 -3.83 23.14
CA LYS A 348 1.77 -3.80 21.95
C LYS A 348 0.44 -3.12 22.20
N ARG A 349 0.12 -2.79 23.45
CA ARG A 349 -1.13 -2.11 23.84
C ARG A 349 -0.85 -0.67 24.21
N GLY A 350 -1.80 0.20 23.89
CA GLY A 350 -1.69 1.60 24.27
C GLY A 350 -2.37 2.55 23.31
N ILE A 351 -2.21 3.85 23.59
CA ILE A 351 -2.67 4.95 22.73
C ILE A 351 -1.44 5.70 22.24
N GLY A 352 -1.46 6.10 20.99
CA GLY A 352 -0.37 6.86 20.40
C GLY A 352 -0.81 7.68 19.20
N ILE A 353 0.16 8.30 18.60
CA ILE A 353 0.02 9.15 17.42
C ILE A 353 0.86 8.61 16.27
N PHE A 354 0.45 8.96 15.07
CA PHE A 354 1.25 8.75 13.87
C PHE A 354 1.30 10.02 13.02
N PHE A 355 2.32 10.12 12.21
CA PHE A 355 2.49 11.17 11.23
C PHE A 355 3.25 10.62 10.03
N THR A 356 2.85 11.06 8.84
CA THR A 356 3.54 10.79 7.58
C THR A 356 3.61 12.08 6.76
N PHE A 357 4.78 12.32 6.20
CA PHE A 357 5.04 13.39 5.24
C PHE A 357 5.69 12.81 4.00
N GLY A 358 5.26 13.26 2.82
CA GLY A 358 5.89 12.93 1.56
C GLY A 358 6.08 14.17 0.69
N ALA A 359 7.13 14.18 -0.12
CA ALA A 359 7.40 15.23 -1.10
C ALA A 359 8.01 14.62 -2.36
N SER A 360 7.76 15.26 -3.51
CA SER A 360 8.34 14.89 -4.80
C SER A 360 8.77 16.12 -5.61
N ASP A 361 9.39 15.85 -6.77
CA ASP A 361 9.71 16.89 -7.78
C ASP A 361 8.45 17.64 -8.28
N GLY A 362 7.29 16.98 -8.31
CA GLY A 362 6.03 17.56 -8.79
C GLY A 362 5.89 17.57 -10.31
N ASN A 363 6.86 17.04 -11.05
CA ASN A 363 6.84 16.77 -12.48
C ASN A 363 7.94 15.75 -12.81
N PRO A 364 7.64 14.55 -13.31
CA PRO A 364 6.34 14.04 -13.80
C PRO A 364 5.38 13.53 -12.71
N ASN A 365 5.75 13.61 -11.43
CA ASN A 365 4.90 13.18 -10.33
C ASN A 365 3.74 14.16 -10.12
N PRO A 366 2.46 13.73 -10.24
CA PRO A 366 1.32 14.64 -10.07
C PRO A 366 1.09 15.08 -8.62
N ILE A 367 1.69 14.42 -7.63
CA ILE A 367 1.55 14.75 -6.20
C ILE A 367 2.82 15.42 -5.72
N LYS A 368 2.71 16.70 -5.34
CA LYS A 368 3.85 17.50 -4.85
C LYS A 368 4.17 17.24 -3.39
N TYR A 369 3.13 17.20 -2.55
CA TYR A 369 3.25 16.93 -1.12
C TYR A 369 2.13 16.02 -0.64
N SER A 370 2.39 15.26 0.42
CA SER A 370 1.36 14.52 1.14
C SER A 370 1.61 14.58 2.63
N TYR A 371 0.53 14.63 3.41
CA TYR A 371 0.54 14.68 4.87
C TYR A 371 -0.51 13.70 5.40
N ALA A 372 -0.17 12.97 6.45
CA ALA A 372 -1.15 12.23 7.21
C ALA A 372 -0.79 12.28 8.70
N THR A 373 -1.78 12.40 9.54
CA THR A 373 -1.60 12.37 10.99
C THR A 373 -2.84 11.86 11.69
N GLY A 374 -2.68 11.33 12.88
CA GLY A 374 -3.83 10.88 13.66
C GLY A 374 -3.44 10.29 15.00
N ILE A 375 -4.47 9.77 15.66
CA ILE A 375 -4.39 9.08 16.93
C ILE A 375 -4.91 7.65 16.71
N GLY A 376 -4.22 6.67 17.29
CA GLY A 376 -4.65 5.28 17.29
C GLY A 376 -4.58 4.65 18.67
N GLY A 377 -5.31 3.58 18.86
CA GLY A 377 -5.30 2.80 20.09
C GLY A 377 -5.37 1.31 19.81
N ASN A 378 -4.51 0.54 20.48
CA ASN A 378 -4.43 -0.90 20.40
C ASN A 378 -4.77 -1.53 21.76
N GLY A 379 -5.81 -2.37 21.85
CA GLY A 379 -6.17 -3.14 23.03
C GLY A 379 -6.55 -2.33 24.27
N VAL A 380 -7.01 -1.08 24.12
CA VAL A 380 -7.26 -0.17 25.25
C VAL A 380 -8.70 -0.23 25.77
N VAL A 381 -9.62 -0.81 24.99
CA VAL A 381 -11.01 -0.96 25.42
C VAL A 381 -11.11 -2.08 26.46
N PRO A 382 -11.72 -1.86 27.63
CA PRO A 382 -11.85 -2.88 28.65
C PRO A 382 -12.53 -4.16 28.13
N GLY A 383 -11.91 -5.32 28.41
CA GLY A 383 -12.39 -6.63 27.92
C GLY A 383 -12.12 -6.92 26.44
N ARG A 384 -11.46 -6.00 25.70
CA ARG A 384 -11.20 -6.09 24.27
C ARG A 384 -9.71 -5.88 23.96
N PRO A 385 -8.81 -6.79 24.37
CA PRO A 385 -7.36 -6.59 24.29
C PRO A 385 -6.78 -6.66 22.86
N HIS A 386 -7.57 -7.11 21.88
CA HIS A 386 -7.14 -7.27 20.48
C HIS A 386 -7.83 -6.32 19.51
N ASP A 387 -8.70 -5.43 20.03
CA ASP A 387 -9.34 -4.42 19.21
C ASP A 387 -8.40 -3.25 18.99
N ASN A 388 -8.57 -2.57 17.85
CA ASN A 388 -7.87 -1.33 17.56
C ASN A 388 -8.83 -0.31 16.93
N PHE A 389 -8.48 0.96 17.06
CA PHE A 389 -9.23 2.06 16.47
C PHE A 389 -8.29 3.17 16.06
N GLY A 390 -8.77 4.06 15.22
CA GLY A 390 -8.06 5.27 14.85
C GLY A 390 -8.97 6.37 14.36
N ILE A 391 -8.48 7.59 14.48
CA ILE A 391 -8.97 8.77 13.78
C ILE A 391 -7.78 9.48 13.17
N GLY A 392 -7.87 9.82 11.88
CA GLY A 392 -6.80 10.46 11.16
C GLY A 392 -7.29 11.46 10.14
N TRP A 393 -6.39 12.34 9.75
CA TRP A 393 -6.54 13.30 8.67
C TRP A 393 -5.38 13.15 7.71
N ALA A 394 -5.67 13.20 6.42
CA ALA A 394 -4.69 13.20 5.35
C ALA A 394 -4.95 14.35 4.38
N ARG A 395 -3.87 14.92 3.85
CA ARG A 395 -3.89 15.88 2.73
C ARG A 395 -2.96 15.44 1.64
N THR A 396 -3.48 15.37 0.42
CA THR A 396 -2.71 15.16 -0.81
C THR A 396 -2.72 16.45 -1.61
N GLN A 397 -1.56 17.07 -1.77
CA GLN A 397 -1.39 18.30 -2.54
C GLN A 397 -0.84 17.99 -3.92
N PHE A 398 -1.60 18.35 -4.94
CA PHE A 398 -1.22 18.12 -6.33
C PHE A 398 -0.25 19.17 -6.83
N SER A 399 0.57 18.78 -7.83
CA SER A 399 1.45 19.69 -8.53
C SER A 399 0.64 20.78 -9.27
N SER A 400 1.15 22.00 -9.29
CA SER A 400 0.58 23.09 -10.11
C SER A 400 0.61 22.76 -11.61
N ASP A 401 1.53 21.89 -12.03
CA ASP A 401 1.69 21.48 -13.42
C ASP A 401 0.68 20.42 -13.84
N PHE A 402 0.07 19.72 -12.84
CA PHE A 402 -0.90 18.69 -13.11
C PHE A 402 -2.18 19.26 -13.72
N LEU A 403 -2.43 18.92 -14.98
CA LEU A 403 -3.57 19.39 -15.77
C LEU A 403 -3.78 20.92 -15.73
N SER A 404 -2.69 21.70 -15.65
CA SER A 404 -2.71 23.16 -15.45
C SER A 404 -3.63 23.90 -16.43
N PHE A 405 -3.61 23.51 -17.72
CA PHE A 405 -4.46 24.10 -18.74
C PHE A 405 -5.96 23.84 -18.47
N LEU A 406 -6.35 22.60 -18.13
CA LEU A 406 -7.74 22.26 -17.86
C LEU A 406 -8.24 22.84 -16.54
N ARG A 407 -7.37 22.93 -15.52
CA ARG A 407 -7.69 23.59 -14.24
C ARG A 407 -8.13 25.03 -14.47
N GLN A 408 -7.37 25.79 -15.27
CA GLN A 408 -7.65 27.18 -15.55
C GLN A 408 -8.90 27.38 -16.41
N LYS A 409 -9.12 26.53 -17.43
CA LYS A 409 -10.22 26.68 -18.37
C LYS A 409 -11.55 26.18 -17.82
N LEU A 410 -11.56 25.11 -17.00
CA LEU A 410 -12.77 24.43 -16.56
C LEU A 410 -13.05 24.56 -15.06
N ASP A 411 -12.19 25.29 -14.33
CA ASP A 411 -12.31 25.43 -12.86
C ASP A 411 -12.44 24.07 -12.17
N LEU A 412 -11.54 23.14 -12.52
CA LEU A 412 -11.59 21.76 -12.03
C LEU A 412 -11.11 21.61 -10.58
N GLY A 413 -10.50 22.62 -9.98
CA GLY A 413 -9.80 22.51 -8.70
C GLY A 413 -8.42 21.91 -8.87
N LEU A 414 -8.19 20.69 -8.37
CA LEU A 414 -6.93 19.94 -8.42
C LEU A 414 -5.78 20.59 -7.64
N ASP A 415 -6.10 21.32 -6.56
CA ASP A 415 -5.10 21.91 -5.69
C ASP A 415 -4.70 20.90 -4.60
N HIS A 416 -5.65 20.53 -3.77
CA HIS A 416 -5.44 19.52 -2.72
C HIS A 416 -6.72 18.72 -2.48
N GLU A 417 -6.56 17.54 -1.90
CA GLU A 417 -7.62 16.69 -1.39
C GLU A 417 -7.40 16.45 0.09
N ASP A 418 -8.45 16.60 0.88
CA ASP A 418 -8.46 16.30 2.30
C ASP A 418 -9.34 15.09 2.61
N ALA A 419 -8.87 14.21 3.46
CA ALA A 419 -9.65 13.09 3.98
C ALA A 419 -9.56 13.03 5.51
N VAL A 420 -10.69 12.85 6.16
CA VAL A 420 -10.78 12.47 7.56
C VAL A 420 -11.39 11.08 7.62
N GLU A 421 -10.77 10.16 8.32
CA GLU A 421 -11.28 8.81 8.52
C GLU A 421 -11.28 8.45 9.99
N MET A 422 -12.31 7.74 10.42
CA MET A 422 -12.38 7.09 11.72
C MET A 422 -12.80 5.65 11.55
N PHE A 423 -12.12 4.75 12.24
CA PHE A 423 -12.46 3.34 12.25
C PHE A 423 -12.42 2.72 13.65
N TYR A 424 -13.17 1.64 13.81
CA TYR A 424 -13.07 0.72 14.94
C TYR A 424 -13.02 -0.69 14.40
N ASN A 425 -11.95 -1.42 14.70
CA ASN A 425 -11.74 -2.81 14.31
C ASN A 425 -11.91 -3.70 15.53
N ALA A 426 -12.97 -4.49 15.52
CA ALA A 426 -13.29 -5.47 16.53
C ALA A 426 -12.73 -6.84 16.18
N SER A 427 -11.81 -7.37 17.00
CA SER A 427 -11.37 -8.75 16.91
C SER A 427 -12.40 -9.67 17.56
N ILE A 428 -13.23 -10.31 16.75
CA ILE A 428 -14.30 -11.20 17.24
C ILE A 428 -13.71 -12.55 17.70
N THR A 429 -12.77 -13.04 16.91
CA THR A 429 -11.92 -14.20 17.23
C THR A 429 -10.52 -13.94 16.73
N PRO A 430 -9.50 -14.75 17.05
CA PRO A 430 -8.17 -14.55 16.48
C PRO A 430 -8.12 -14.65 14.94
N TRP A 431 -9.11 -15.27 14.30
CA TRP A 431 -9.22 -15.45 12.86
C TRP A 431 -10.28 -14.55 12.19
N LEU A 432 -11.09 -13.78 12.95
CA LEU A 432 -12.16 -12.94 12.42
C LEU A 432 -12.11 -11.54 13.02
N ASN A 433 -11.93 -10.54 12.17
CA ASN A 433 -12.03 -9.14 12.52
C ASN A 433 -13.17 -8.47 11.75
N VAL A 434 -13.85 -7.52 12.39
CA VAL A 434 -14.87 -6.67 11.76
C VAL A 434 -14.53 -5.22 12.02
N THR A 435 -14.33 -4.44 10.96
CA THR A 435 -14.07 -3.00 11.05
C THR A 435 -15.31 -2.22 10.62
N VAL A 436 -15.69 -1.21 11.42
CA VAL A 436 -16.62 -0.16 11.00
C VAL A 436 -15.79 1.06 10.62
N ASP A 437 -16.14 1.71 9.52
CA ASP A 437 -15.37 2.79 8.92
C ASP A 437 -16.27 3.94 8.49
N LEU A 438 -15.82 5.17 8.70
CA LEU A 438 -16.46 6.39 8.22
C LEU A 438 -15.40 7.36 7.73
N GLN A 439 -15.57 7.84 6.49
CA GLN A 439 -14.68 8.81 5.86
C GLN A 439 -15.45 10.05 5.42
N ILE A 440 -14.79 11.20 5.53
CA ILE A 440 -15.24 12.48 4.98
C ILE A 440 -14.12 12.95 4.06
N VAL A 441 -14.41 13.05 2.76
CA VAL A 441 -13.41 13.37 1.74
C VAL A 441 -13.84 14.63 1.00
N ASP A 442 -13.02 15.67 1.13
CA ASP A 442 -13.10 16.88 0.33
C ASP A 442 -12.18 16.71 -0.88
N SER A 443 -12.77 16.28 -1.99
CA SER A 443 -12.02 15.92 -3.18
C SER A 443 -11.30 17.12 -3.78
N ALA A 444 -10.12 16.86 -4.36
CA ALA A 444 -9.42 17.86 -5.16
C ALA A 444 -10.21 18.32 -6.39
N LEU A 445 -11.18 17.53 -6.85
CA LEU A 445 -12.04 17.87 -7.99
C LEU A 445 -13.24 18.72 -7.54
N ASN A 446 -13.32 19.97 -8.03
CA ASN A 446 -14.49 20.84 -7.83
C ASN A 446 -15.68 20.42 -8.69
N LYS A 447 -15.42 19.77 -9.82
CA LYS A 447 -16.45 19.41 -10.82
C LYS A 447 -16.25 18.02 -11.37
N THR A 448 -17.35 17.41 -11.74
CA THR A 448 -17.39 16.10 -12.42
C THR A 448 -18.35 16.13 -13.59
N LEU A 449 -18.25 15.18 -14.51
CA LEU A 449 -19.22 15.01 -15.60
C LEU A 449 -20.43 14.22 -15.08
N SER A 450 -21.63 14.81 -15.24
CA SER A 450 -22.89 14.11 -15.02
C SER A 450 -23.12 13.03 -16.10
N SER A 451 -24.13 12.19 -15.90
CA SER A 451 -24.57 11.20 -16.89
C SER A 451 -25.04 11.85 -18.21
N SER A 452 -25.46 13.10 -18.18
CA SER A 452 -25.82 13.91 -19.37
C SER A 452 -24.63 14.61 -20.03
N GLY A 453 -23.39 14.40 -19.53
CA GLY A 453 -22.18 15.03 -20.07
C GLY A 453 -21.99 16.51 -19.69
N GLN A 454 -22.75 17.00 -18.71
CA GLN A 454 -22.59 18.37 -18.19
C GLN A 454 -21.62 18.40 -17.02
N LEU A 455 -20.81 19.46 -16.89
CA LEU A 455 -19.99 19.69 -15.72
C LEU A 455 -20.89 20.15 -14.56
N VAL A 456 -20.91 19.37 -13.49
CA VAL A 456 -21.64 19.65 -12.25
C VAL A 456 -20.66 19.78 -11.10
N ASN A 457 -21.01 20.62 -10.12
CA ASN A 457 -20.20 20.75 -8.90
C ASN A 457 -20.22 19.43 -8.10
N MET A 458 -19.07 19.10 -7.55
CA MET A 458 -18.90 17.93 -6.68
C MET A 458 -18.82 18.40 -5.23
N GLY A 459 -19.62 17.79 -4.36
CA GLY A 459 -19.61 18.09 -2.93
C GLY A 459 -18.72 17.13 -2.16
N THR A 460 -18.40 17.49 -0.92
CA THR A 460 -17.67 16.64 0.03
C THR A 460 -18.35 15.28 0.16
N ALA A 461 -17.61 14.22 -0.08
CA ALA A 461 -18.13 12.85 0.00
C ALA A 461 -18.12 12.36 1.46
N VAL A 462 -19.22 11.77 1.89
CA VAL A 462 -19.30 10.98 3.13
C VAL A 462 -19.38 9.52 2.73
N VAL A 463 -18.39 8.73 3.14
CA VAL A 463 -18.27 7.31 2.79
C VAL A 463 -18.33 6.48 4.05
N GLY A 464 -19.27 5.52 4.11
CA GLY A 464 -19.40 4.56 5.20
C GLY A 464 -19.06 3.16 4.72
N GLY A 465 -18.46 2.35 5.58
CA GLY A 465 -18.07 0.99 5.21
C GLY A 465 -17.98 0.01 6.37
N LEU A 466 -18.01 -1.26 6.00
CA LEU A 466 -17.65 -2.37 6.85
C LEU A 466 -16.52 -3.13 6.16
N ARG A 467 -15.57 -3.67 6.94
CA ARG A 467 -14.57 -4.61 6.43
C ARG A 467 -14.61 -5.85 7.32
N VAL A 468 -14.84 -6.99 6.71
CA VAL A 468 -14.76 -8.30 7.37
C VAL A 468 -13.48 -8.97 6.92
N TYR A 469 -12.58 -9.22 7.85
CA TYR A 469 -11.29 -9.87 7.59
C TYR A 469 -11.28 -11.25 8.24
N THR A 470 -11.15 -12.28 7.41
CA THR A 470 -11.13 -13.69 7.83
C THR A 470 -9.81 -14.34 7.46
N ARG A 471 -9.16 -15.01 8.42
CA ARG A 471 -7.92 -15.76 8.27
C ARG A 471 -8.21 -17.26 8.29
N PHE A 472 -7.88 -17.97 7.22
CA PHE A 472 -8.12 -19.42 7.07
C PHE A 472 -6.92 -20.27 7.47
#